data_73e366dae408f20c66b22ad55dcda3cd
#
_entry.id   73e366dae408f20c66b22ad55dcda3cd
#
_cell.length_a   1.000
_cell.length_b   1.000
_cell.length_c   1.000
_cell.angle_alpha   90.00
_cell.angle_beta   90.00
_cell.angle_gamma   90.00
#
_symmetry.space_group_name_H-M   'P 1'
#
loop_
_entity.id
_entity.type
_entity.pdbx_description
1 polymer ?
#
loop_
_entity_poly.entity_id
_entity_poly.type
_entity_poly.pdbx_seq_one_letter_code
_entity_poly.pdbx_strand_id
1 'polypeptide(L)'
;MTAEELMELPDEDLRHELINGELITMPLPKLPHGRIEARLGAPVTQFVLDHDLGEVFTNSGFQLTWNPDTVVGPDISFVSKERLEQTADIQGYWQGPPDLAIEIYSPGYRPGKVSERISRLSSCGTKQVWVADVKRSTITVYRSESDLTTFSGSDYLESPDLFPGFRVSLKKIFGVGTGQ
;
A
#
# COMPACT_ATOMS: atom_id res chain seq x y z
N MET A 1 20.10 10.18 6.99
CA MET A 1 20.28 9.04 6.05
C MET A 1 19.66 9.41 4.72
N THR A 2 20.26 9.04 3.61
CA THR A 2 19.71 9.19 2.27
C THR A 2 19.09 7.88 1.76
N ALA A 3 18.37 7.93 0.64
CA ALA A 3 17.81 6.75 0.00
C ALA A 3 18.88 5.77 -0.48
N GLU A 4 20.01 6.30 -0.98
CA GLU A 4 21.17 5.51 -1.37
C GLU A 4 21.80 4.79 -0.17
N GLU A 5 21.99 5.50 0.94
CA GLU A 5 22.50 4.89 2.19
C GLU A 5 21.55 3.81 2.71
N LEU A 6 20.23 3.98 2.52
CA LEU A 6 19.23 2.98 2.90
C LEU A 6 19.37 1.70 2.03
N MET A 7 19.64 1.83 0.72
CA MET A 7 19.86 0.69 -0.18
C MET A 7 21.14 -0.09 0.13
N GLU A 8 22.14 0.56 0.74
CA GLU A 8 23.42 -0.05 1.13
C GLU A 8 23.38 -0.74 2.50
N LEU A 9 22.27 -0.62 3.25
CA LEU A 9 22.14 -1.33 4.52
C LEU A 9 22.25 -2.85 4.29
N PRO A 10 22.90 -3.58 5.22
CA PRO A 10 22.93 -5.04 5.17
C PRO A 10 21.52 -5.60 5.07
N ASP A 11 21.37 -6.63 4.25
CA ASP A 11 20.09 -7.35 4.06
C ASP A 11 19.79 -8.16 5.35
N GLU A 12 19.39 -7.44 6.39
CA GLU A 12 18.93 -8.01 7.64
C GLU A 12 17.42 -8.29 7.51
N ASP A 13 16.92 -9.32 8.21
CA ASP A 13 15.51 -9.77 8.17
C ASP A 13 14.50 -8.71 8.71
N LEU A 14 14.75 -7.43 8.48
CA LEU A 14 13.98 -6.29 8.98
C LEU A 14 13.54 -5.39 7.83
N ARG A 15 12.30 -4.92 7.91
CA ARG A 15 11.81 -3.88 6.99
C ARG A 15 12.29 -2.52 7.48
N HIS A 16 12.90 -1.79 6.58
CA HIS A 16 13.35 -0.43 6.82
C HIS A 16 12.59 0.56 5.94
N GLU A 17 12.26 1.70 6.52
CA GLU A 17 11.75 2.87 5.81
C GLU A 17 12.57 4.10 6.23
N LEU A 18 12.53 5.12 5.41
CA LEU A 18 13.16 6.39 5.70
C LEU A 18 12.09 7.48 5.78
N ILE A 19 12.01 8.17 6.89
CA ILE A 19 11.04 9.24 7.09
C ILE A 19 11.78 10.54 7.45
N ASN A 20 11.81 11.49 6.52
CA ASN A 20 12.56 12.73 6.67
C ASN A 20 14.03 12.51 7.08
N GLY A 21 14.69 11.53 6.47
CA GLY A 21 16.08 11.17 6.76
C GLY A 21 16.28 10.30 8.01
N GLU A 22 15.22 9.95 8.74
CA GLU A 22 15.28 9.10 9.93
C GLU A 22 14.92 7.63 9.56
N LEU A 23 15.79 6.70 9.96
CA LEU A 23 15.58 5.26 9.75
C LEU A 23 14.50 4.74 10.69
N ILE A 24 13.45 4.15 10.10
CA ILE A 24 12.37 3.47 10.82
C ILE A 24 12.48 1.98 10.54
N THR A 25 12.71 1.20 11.59
CA THR A 25 12.77 -0.26 11.50
C THR A 25 11.44 -0.86 11.96
N MET A 26 10.90 -1.79 11.18
CA MET A 26 9.64 -2.44 11.46
C MET A 26 9.83 -3.95 11.64
N PRO A 27 9.12 -4.57 12.62
CA PRO A 27 9.15 -6.01 12.80
C PRO A 27 8.45 -6.71 11.63
N LEU A 28 8.76 -8.00 11.44
CA LEU A 28 8.05 -8.84 10.49
C LEU A 28 6.54 -8.85 10.75
N PRO A 29 5.72 -8.80 9.70
CA PRO A 29 4.27 -8.87 9.84
C PRO A 29 3.84 -10.25 10.36
N LYS A 30 2.72 -10.28 11.11
CA LYS A 30 2.14 -11.52 11.64
C LYS A 30 1.26 -12.21 10.59
N LEU A 31 0.98 -13.50 10.76
CA LEU A 31 0.15 -14.30 9.83
C LEU A 31 -1.19 -13.66 9.42
N PRO A 32 -1.97 -13.01 10.32
CA PRO A 32 -3.21 -12.34 9.90
C PRO A 32 -2.98 -11.23 8.88
N HIS A 33 -1.89 -10.47 8.99
CA HIS A 33 -1.50 -9.45 8.01
C HIS A 33 -1.19 -10.09 6.66
N GLY A 34 -0.24 -11.03 6.58
CA GLY A 34 0.16 -11.67 5.34
C GLY A 34 -0.99 -12.41 4.64
N ARG A 35 -1.95 -12.95 5.42
CA ARG A 35 -3.16 -13.54 4.84
C ARG A 35 -4.01 -12.51 4.10
N ILE A 36 -4.21 -11.32 4.67
CA ILE A 36 -4.99 -10.26 4.03
C ILE A 36 -4.22 -9.69 2.83
N GLU A 37 -2.90 -9.50 2.98
CA GLU A 37 -2.03 -9.07 1.90
C GLU A 37 -2.16 -9.98 0.66
N ALA A 38 -2.03 -11.28 0.83
CA ALA A 38 -2.18 -12.25 -0.26
C ALA A 38 -3.60 -12.23 -0.88
N ARG A 39 -4.65 -12.17 -0.04
CA ARG A 39 -6.05 -12.22 -0.51
C ARG A 39 -6.52 -10.93 -1.18
N LEU A 40 -5.91 -9.81 -0.86
CA LEU A 40 -6.20 -8.52 -1.48
C LEU A 40 -5.28 -8.28 -2.69
N GLY A 41 -4.00 -8.63 -2.57
CA GLY A 41 -3.02 -8.46 -3.64
C GLY A 41 -3.33 -9.30 -4.88
N ALA A 42 -3.74 -10.57 -4.70
CA ALA A 42 -4.02 -11.44 -5.82
C ALA A 42 -5.11 -10.89 -6.78
N PRO A 43 -6.33 -10.50 -6.33
CA PRO A 43 -7.33 -9.96 -7.24
C PRO A 43 -6.95 -8.60 -7.84
N VAL A 44 -6.19 -7.76 -7.10
CA VAL A 44 -5.68 -6.49 -7.65
C VAL A 44 -4.68 -6.76 -8.76
N THR A 45 -3.70 -7.63 -8.51
CA THR A 45 -2.69 -8.00 -9.52
C THR A 45 -3.34 -8.63 -10.75
N GLN A 46 -4.26 -9.57 -10.56
CA GLN A 46 -4.95 -10.21 -11.66
C GLN A 46 -5.71 -9.19 -12.52
N PHE A 47 -6.45 -8.27 -11.88
CA PHE A 47 -7.19 -7.24 -12.58
C PHE A 47 -6.28 -6.32 -13.38
N VAL A 48 -5.17 -5.87 -12.78
CA VAL A 48 -4.20 -4.99 -13.43
C VAL A 48 -3.59 -5.66 -14.66
N LEU A 49 -3.21 -6.94 -14.56
CA LEU A 49 -2.64 -7.71 -15.68
C LEU A 49 -3.67 -7.97 -16.77
N ASP A 50 -4.89 -8.38 -16.42
CA ASP A 50 -5.95 -8.68 -17.39
C ASP A 50 -6.37 -7.46 -18.22
N HIS A 51 -6.19 -6.24 -17.69
CA HIS A 51 -6.56 -5.00 -18.34
C HIS A 51 -5.36 -4.18 -18.83
N ASP A 52 -4.14 -4.71 -18.71
CA ASP A 52 -2.88 -4.04 -19.14
C ASP A 52 -2.74 -2.62 -18.55
N LEU A 53 -3.03 -2.48 -17.25
CA LEU A 53 -3.08 -1.16 -16.59
C LEU A 53 -1.73 -0.68 -16.06
N GLY A 54 -0.78 -1.58 -15.85
CA GLY A 54 0.53 -1.29 -15.26
C GLY A 54 1.08 -2.46 -14.44
N GLU A 55 1.75 -2.14 -13.33
CA GLU A 55 2.40 -3.14 -12.48
C GLU A 55 1.99 -3.00 -11.01
N VAL A 56 1.89 -4.14 -10.33
CA VAL A 56 1.65 -4.23 -8.88
C VAL A 56 2.91 -4.69 -8.19
N PHE A 57 3.27 -4.01 -7.12
CA PHE A 57 4.45 -4.30 -6.31
C PHE A 57 4.03 -4.62 -4.88
N THR A 58 4.79 -5.46 -4.19
CA THR A 58 4.59 -5.75 -2.77
C THR A 58 5.84 -5.37 -1.99
N ASN A 59 5.66 -4.71 -0.85
CA ASN A 59 6.76 -4.36 0.06
C ASN A 59 7.96 -3.66 -0.64
N SER A 60 7.69 -2.92 -1.70
CA SER A 60 8.72 -2.25 -2.51
C SER A 60 8.84 -0.77 -2.14
N GLY A 61 10.06 -0.23 -2.21
CA GLY A 61 10.34 1.13 -1.80
C GLY A 61 9.95 2.19 -2.82
N PHE A 62 9.31 3.26 -2.34
CA PHE A 62 8.94 4.45 -3.08
C PHE A 62 9.58 5.67 -2.42
N GLN A 63 10.47 6.36 -3.12
CA GLN A 63 11.07 7.60 -2.64
C GLN A 63 10.10 8.76 -2.90
N LEU A 64 9.46 9.24 -1.85
CA LEU A 64 8.42 10.26 -1.93
C LEU A 64 8.97 11.68 -1.95
N THR A 65 10.05 11.93 -1.22
CA THR A 65 10.69 13.25 -1.10
C THR A 65 12.21 13.15 -1.07
N TRP A 66 12.87 14.27 -1.37
CA TRP A 66 14.32 14.47 -1.35
C TRP A 66 14.67 15.67 -0.45
N ASN A 67 15.77 15.56 0.32
CA ASN A 67 16.30 16.61 1.18
C ASN A 67 15.28 17.26 2.16
N PRO A 68 14.78 16.54 3.19
CA PRO A 68 15.18 15.20 3.63
C PRO A 68 14.46 14.08 2.89
N ASP A 69 15.14 12.95 2.72
CA ASP A 69 14.62 11.81 1.99
C ASP A 69 13.52 11.09 2.79
N THR A 70 12.51 10.69 2.06
CA THR A 70 11.45 9.80 2.57
C THR A 70 11.25 8.64 1.61
N VAL A 71 11.50 7.42 2.08
CA VAL A 71 11.29 6.18 1.35
C VAL A 71 10.33 5.31 2.13
N VAL A 72 9.22 4.95 1.52
CA VAL A 72 8.18 4.11 2.15
C VAL A 72 7.92 2.86 1.31
N GLY A 73 7.61 1.75 1.98
CA GLY A 73 7.23 0.49 1.32
C GLY A 73 5.80 0.10 1.68
N PRO A 74 4.77 0.50 0.90
CA PRO A 74 3.42 0.00 1.11
C PRO A 74 3.34 -1.53 1.02
N ASP A 75 2.41 -2.15 1.73
CA ASP A 75 2.24 -3.60 1.66
C ASP A 75 1.94 -4.05 0.23
N ILE A 76 1.04 -3.33 -0.47
CA ILE A 76 0.77 -3.50 -1.90
C ILE A 76 0.73 -2.11 -2.53
N SER A 77 1.28 -1.97 -3.73
CA SER A 77 1.27 -0.72 -4.49
C SER A 77 1.04 -0.98 -5.97
N PHE A 78 0.53 0.02 -6.67
CA PHE A 78 0.32 -0.02 -8.11
C PHE A 78 0.90 1.23 -8.76
N VAL A 79 1.55 1.05 -9.88
CA VAL A 79 2.04 2.11 -10.77
C VAL A 79 1.43 1.90 -12.15
N SER A 80 0.84 2.94 -12.71
CA SER A 80 0.18 2.89 -14.01
C SER A 80 1.17 2.67 -15.15
N LYS A 81 0.72 2.01 -16.21
CA LYS A 81 1.51 1.74 -17.41
C LYS A 81 2.11 3.01 -18.01
N GLU A 82 1.33 4.09 -18.08
CA GLU A 82 1.81 5.39 -18.56
C GLU A 82 3.05 5.88 -17.81
N ARG A 83 3.08 5.74 -16.48
CA ARG A 83 4.21 6.16 -15.65
C ARG A 83 5.41 5.21 -15.78
N LEU A 84 5.15 3.91 -15.92
CA LEU A 84 6.20 2.91 -16.18
C LEU A 84 6.91 3.19 -17.51
N GLU A 85 6.17 3.49 -18.57
CA GLU A 85 6.72 3.79 -19.90
C GLU A 85 7.58 5.06 -19.94
N GLN A 86 7.33 6.00 -19.03
CA GLN A 86 8.11 7.24 -18.89
C GLN A 86 9.39 7.06 -18.07
N THR A 87 9.55 5.90 -17.43
CA THR A 87 10.66 5.64 -16.52
C THR A 87 11.64 4.68 -17.19
N ALA A 88 12.91 5.11 -17.30
CA ALA A 88 13.99 4.20 -17.68
C ALA A 88 14.17 3.13 -16.59
N ASP A 89 14.89 2.06 -16.91
CA ASP A 89 15.14 0.89 -16.07
C ASP A 89 15.15 1.17 -14.55
N ILE A 90 14.23 0.54 -13.83
CA ILE A 90 14.03 0.78 -12.39
C ILE A 90 15.02 -0.08 -11.62
N GLN A 91 16.17 0.50 -11.33
CA GLN A 91 17.13 -0.09 -10.40
C GLN A 91 17.02 0.66 -9.06
N GLY A 92 16.55 -0.01 -8.01
CA GLY A 92 16.36 0.57 -6.68
C GLY A 92 14.92 1.01 -6.39
N TYR A 93 14.76 2.12 -5.65
CA TYR A 93 13.45 2.62 -5.26
C TYR A 93 12.76 3.37 -6.39
N TRP A 94 11.44 3.18 -6.49
CA TRP A 94 10.62 3.98 -7.40
C TRP A 94 10.70 5.47 -7.04
N GLN A 95 10.89 6.33 -8.03
CA GLN A 95 10.99 7.77 -7.82
C GLN A 95 9.60 8.41 -7.87
N GLY A 96 9.13 8.88 -6.73
CA GLY A 96 7.80 9.44 -6.52
C GLY A 96 6.79 8.45 -5.90
N PRO A 97 5.53 8.89 -5.69
CA PRO A 97 4.50 8.07 -5.06
C PRO A 97 3.94 7.00 -5.99
N PRO A 98 3.39 5.88 -5.49
CA PRO A 98 2.57 4.98 -6.29
C PRO A 98 1.23 5.65 -6.66
N ASP A 99 0.54 5.15 -7.69
CA ASP A 99 -0.84 5.56 -7.99
C ASP A 99 -1.83 5.03 -6.95
N LEU A 100 -1.60 3.80 -6.45
CA LEU A 100 -2.30 3.19 -5.34
C LEU A 100 -1.31 2.69 -4.30
N ALA A 101 -1.58 2.99 -3.03
CA ALA A 101 -0.94 2.34 -1.89
C ALA A 101 -2.01 1.60 -1.07
N ILE A 102 -1.75 0.34 -0.73
CA ILE A 102 -2.60 -0.46 0.15
C ILE A 102 -1.80 -0.76 1.42
N GLU A 103 -2.38 -0.42 2.56
CA GLU A 103 -1.79 -0.59 3.88
C GLU A 103 -2.66 -1.51 4.72
N ILE A 104 -2.06 -2.52 5.34
CA ILE A 104 -2.77 -3.54 6.12
C ILE A 104 -2.44 -3.36 7.59
N TYR A 105 -3.44 -3.02 8.37
CA TYR A 105 -3.27 -2.78 9.80
C TYR A 105 -3.79 -3.94 10.64
N SER A 106 -2.87 -4.53 11.38
CA SER A 106 -3.17 -5.56 12.39
C SER A 106 -3.50 -4.94 13.75
N PRO A 107 -4.16 -5.68 14.67
CA PRO A 107 -4.41 -5.19 16.01
C PRO A 107 -3.13 -4.72 16.72
N GLY A 108 -3.19 -3.51 17.31
CA GLY A 108 -2.06 -2.89 18.02
C GLY A 108 -1.49 -1.65 17.31
N TYR A 109 -1.88 -1.38 16.07
CA TYR A 109 -1.51 -0.12 15.43
C TYR A 109 -2.19 1.09 16.09
N ARG A 110 -1.43 2.18 16.22
CA ARG A 110 -1.93 3.44 16.78
C ARG A 110 -2.65 4.22 15.69
N PRO A 111 -3.90 4.67 15.90
CA PRO A 111 -4.67 5.42 14.89
C PRO A 111 -3.93 6.63 14.31
N GLY A 112 -3.17 7.37 15.15
CA GLY A 112 -2.37 8.50 14.69
C GLY A 112 -1.31 8.12 13.63
N LYS A 113 -0.67 6.97 13.77
CA LYS A 113 0.30 6.48 12.78
C LYS A 113 -0.34 6.15 11.43
N VAL A 114 -1.57 5.64 11.47
CA VAL A 114 -2.35 5.37 10.24
C VAL A 114 -2.65 6.68 9.51
N SER A 115 -3.15 7.69 10.22
CA SER A 115 -3.45 9.00 9.64
C SER A 115 -2.22 9.69 9.09
N GLU A 116 -1.10 9.67 9.82
CA GLU A 116 0.19 10.21 9.34
C GLU A 116 0.65 9.52 8.03
N ARG A 117 0.47 8.20 7.93
CA ARG A 117 0.83 7.42 6.75
C ARG A 117 -0.02 7.81 5.54
N ILE A 118 -1.36 7.88 5.74
CA ILE A 118 -2.29 8.30 4.69
C ILE A 118 -1.98 9.71 4.22
N SER A 119 -1.82 10.66 5.14
CA SER A 119 -1.52 12.05 4.82
C SER A 119 -0.21 12.19 4.03
N ARG A 120 0.83 11.46 4.42
CA ARG A 120 2.12 11.44 3.72
C ARG A 120 1.98 10.95 2.28
N LEU A 121 1.35 9.81 2.06
CA LEU A 121 1.15 9.25 0.72
C LEU A 121 0.32 10.18 -0.15
N SER A 122 -0.83 10.66 0.38
CA SER A 122 -1.74 11.54 -0.36
C SER A 122 -1.11 12.90 -0.68
N SER A 123 -0.38 13.51 0.26
CA SER A 123 0.29 14.81 0.03
C SER A 123 1.41 14.73 -1.01
N CYS A 124 2.02 13.57 -1.19
CA CYS A 124 3.03 13.32 -2.22
C CYS A 124 2.43 12.95 -3.58
N GLY A 125 1.10 12.79 -3.70
CA GLY A 125 0.41 12.57 -4.98
C GLY A 125 -0.08 11.15 -5.24
N THR A 126 -0.09 10.27 -4.24
CA THR A 126 -0.79 8.97 -4.35
C THR A 126 -2.28 9.22 -4.60
N LYS A 127 -2.83 8.67 -5.68
CA LYS A 127 -4.22 8.90 -6.09
C LYS A 127 -5.23 8.28 -5.13
N GLN A 128 -4.92 7.10 -4.61
CA GLN A 128 -5.75 6.42 -3.62
C GLN A 128 -4.87 5.69 -2.59
N VAL A 129 -5.30 5.75 -1.33
CA VAL A 129 -4.74 4.93 -0.26
C VAL A 129 -5.85 4.03 0.28
N TRP A 130 -5.65 2.72 0.20
CA TRP A 130 -6.57 1.74 0.78
C TRP A 130 -6.03 1.25 2.11
N VAL A 131 -6.88 1.27 3.13
CA VAL A 131 -6.52 0.84 4.47
C VAL A 131 -7.37 -0.37 4.85
N ALA A 132 -6.74 -1.54 4.95
CA ALA A 132 -7.38 -2.76 5.43
C ALA A 132 -7.19 -2.92 6.94
N ASP A 133 -8.26 -2.76 7.71
CA ASP A 133 -8.28 -3.03 9.16
C ASP A 133 -8.64 -4.49 9.41
N VAL A 134 -7.64 -5.29 9.76
CA VAL A 134 -7.80 -6.74 10.00
C VAL A 134 -8.73 -7.02 11.16
N LYS A 135 -8.71 -6.19 12.22
CA LYS A 135 -9.55 -6.37 13.41
C LYS A 135 -11.02 -6.09 13.13
N ARG A 136 -11.29 -5.03 12.35
CA ARG A 136 -12.67 -4.64 12.01
C ARG A 136 -13.19 -5.35 10.78
N SER A 137 -12.33 -6.03 10.02
CA SER A 137 -12.65 -6.63 8.72
C SER A 137 -13.26 -5.61 7.75
N THR A 138 -12.64 -4.43 7.68
CA THR A 138 -13.06 -3.32 6.82
C THR A 138 -11.92 -2.91 5.89
N ILE A 139 -12.28 -2.34 4.75
CA ILE A 139 -11.35 -1.63 3.86
C ILE A 139 -11.89 -0.22 3.67
N THR A 140 -11.07 0.78 3.96
CA THR A 140 -11.38 2.18 3.70
C THR A 140 -10.53 2.66 2.53
N VAL A 141 -11.18 3.15 1.49
CA VAL A 141 -10.58 3.77 0.30
C VAL A 141 -10.55 5.28 0.52
N TYR A 142 -9.37 5.85 0.64
CA TYR A 142 -9.14 7.29 0.72
C TYR A 142 -8.76 7.81 -0.66
N ARG A 143 -9.54 8.75 -1.20
CA ARG A 143 -9.22 9.55 -2.41
C ARG A 143 -8.63 10.90 -2.03
N SER A 144 -8.97 11.38 -0.82
CA SER A 144 -8.36 12.51 -0.12
C SER A 144 -8.57 12.33 1.39
N GLU A 145 -8.09 13.26 2.20
CA GLU A 145 -8.34 13.24 3.66
C GLU A 145 -9.83 13.34 4.03
N SER A 146 -10.65 13.97 3.18
CA SER A 146 -12.09 14.18 3.38
C SER A 146 -12.99 13.33 2.48
N ASP A 147 -12.44 12.74 1.41
CA ASP A 147 -13.16 11.84 0.50
C ASP A 147 -12.73 10.40 0.74
N LEU A 148 -13.54 9.67 1.46
CA LEU A 148 -13.29 8.28 1.81
C LEU A 148 -14.57 7.43 1.76
N THR A 149 -14.41 6.15 1.47
CA THR A 149 -15.50 5.16 1.49
C THR A 149 -15.03 3.93 2.25
N THR A 150 -15.82 3.48 3.22
CA THR A 150 -15.53 2.26 4.00
C THR A 150 -16.44 1.12 3.58
N PHE A 151 -15.84 -0.01 3.24
CA PHE A 151 -16.49 -1.27 2.89
C PHE A 151 -16.40 -2.25 4.04
N SER A 152 -17.48 -3.00 4.31
CA SER A 152 -17.56 -3.95 5.42
C SER A 152 -18.50 -5.13 5.13
N GLY A 153 -18.39 -6.19 5.88
CA GLY A 153 -19.35 -7.31 5.89
C GLY A 153 -19.56 -7.98 4.52
N SER A 154 -20.71 -7.77 3.91
CA SER A 154 -21.08 -8.35 2.61
C SER A 154 -20.80 -7.44 1.42
N ASP A 155 -20.19 -6.27 1.65
CA ASP A 155 -19.87 -5.33 0.60
C ASP A 155 -18.86 -5.92 -0.40
N TYR A 156 -18.81 -5.27 -1.55
CA TYR A 156 -17.74 -5.46 -2.53
C TYR A 156 -16.84 -4.23 -2.52
N LEU A 157 -15.54 -4.45 -2.44
CA LEU A 157 -14.54 -3.41 -2.68
C LEU A 157 -14.58 -3.03 -4.15
N GLU A 158 -14.76 -1.77 -4.42
CA GLU A 158 -14.80 -1.16 -5.75
C GLU A 158 -13.97 0.12 -5.76
N SER A 159 -13.39 0.43 -6.91
CA SER A 159 -12.63 1.66 -7.11
C SER A 159 -12.78 2.13 -8.56
N PRO A 160 -13.97 2.65 -8.93
CA PRO A 160 -14.27 2.99 -10.33
C PRO A 160 -13.37 4.06 -10.92
N ASP A 161 -12.85 4.96 -10.10
CA ASP A 161 -11.96 6.05 -10.55
C ASP A 161 -10.56 5.56 -10.93
N LEU A 162 -10.06 4.52 -10.25
CA LEU A 162 -8.74 3.98 -10.51
C LEU A 162 -8.80 2.69 -11.32
N PHE A 163 -9.75 1.81 -11.01
CA PHE A 163 -9.95 0.50 -11.62
C PHE A 163 -11.42 0.33 -12.05
N PRO A 164 -11.85 0.90 -13.20
CA PRO A 164 -13.22 0.75 -13.67
C PRO A 164 -13.59 -0.73 -13.85
N GLY A 165 -14.64 -1.19 -13.15
CA GLY A 165 -15.09 -2.57 -13.18
C GLY A 165 -14.43 -3.52 -12.19
N PHE A 166 -13.40 -3.08 -11.45
CA PHE A 166 -12.83 -3.87 -10.35
C PHE A 166 -13.86 -4.09 -9.25
N ARG A 167 -14.02 -5.36 -8.86
CA ARG A 167 -14.97 -5.73 -7.83
C ARG A 167 -14.53 -6.98 -7.10
N VAL A 168 -14.30 -6.90 -5.80
CA VAL A 168 -13.94 -8.06 -4.97
C VAL A 168 -14.73 -8.09 -3.67
N SER A 169 -15.29 -9.26 -3.32
CA SER A 169 -16.07 -9.43 -2.09
C SER A 169 -15.17 -9.36 -0.85
N LEU A 170 -15.54 -8.55 0.14
CA LEU A 170 -14.84 -8.50 1.42
C LEU A 170 -14.83 -9.83 2.16
N LYS A 171 -15.89 -10.66 1.97
CA LYS A 171 -15.91 -12.02 2.52
C LYS A 171 -14.79 -12.91 1.97
N LYS A 172 -14.35 -12.71 0.72
CA LYS A 172 -13.21 -13.44 0.15
C LYS A 172 -11.90 -12.95 0.77
N ILE A 173 -11.78 -11.65 1.03
CA ILE A 173 -10.56 -11.03 1.60
C ILE A 173 -10.41 -11.42 3.06
N PHE A 174 -11.41 -11.16 3.89
CA PHE A 174 -11.32 -11.40 5.34
C PHE A 174 -11.67 -12.83 5.75
N GLY A 175 -12.34 -13.57 4.90
CA GLY A 175 -12.93 -14.89 5.21
C GLY A 175 -14.35 -14.73 5.77
N VAL A 176 -15.13 -15.81 5.72
CA VAL A 176 -16.39 -15.87 6.48
C VAL A 176 -16.00 -15.80 7.93
N GLY A 177 -16.52 -14.84 8.68
CA GLY A 177 -16.22 -14.67 10.09
C GLY A 177 -16.43 -15.98 10.83
N THR A 178 -15.34 -16.61 11.27
CA THR A 178 -15.40 -17.54 12.38
C THR A 178 -15.64 -16.63 13.60
N GLY A 179 -16.92 -16.41 13.90
CA GLY A 179 -17.31 -15.83 15.15
C GLY A 179 -16.73 -16.68 16.30
N GLN A 180 -15.91 -16.08 17.10
CA GLN A 180 -15.73 -16.37 18.51
C GLN A 180 -15.67 -15.03 19.24
#